data_a81be7d6aebc51f9d5dca4c03594ed3e
#
_entry.id   a81be7d6aebc51f9d5dca4c03594ed3e
#
_cell.length_a   1.000
_cell.length_b   1.000
_cell.length_c   1.000
_cell.angle_alpha   90.00
_cell.angle_beta   90.00
_cell.angle_gamma   90.00
#
_symmetry.space_group_name_H-M   'P 1'
#
loop_
_entity.id
_entity.type
_entity.pdbx_description
1 polymer ?
#
loop_
_entity_poly.entity_id
_entity_poly.type
_entity_poly.pdbx_seq_one_letter_code
_entity_poly.pdbx_strand_id
1 'polypeptide(L)'
;MELYTDGKKLIISFHYDPVLVEKVKTLPNRSFDPVTKNWILPLNLDSFYAFRKAFPNAEIDKSVRNFDFNKQANPLLNYVPPSGLSPYKHQIETLKFMLKEKQAAVFNTMGTGKTITSLMALDYLFQNKLIKKALIIAPLLVMNDAWISDCETYFPHLSIQKLSKNQNEAAEGIWIINWDMIKILFDYVIEEDTKGKKIKRITKTFNFDFDCVILDESAKARNVKTKRFEILKRYLPVEYTFILSGLPAPNTPLEYWSQFYLMDGGKTLGVNYWQFLSKHAYKTKFDWFITKDGARAIKEKVVSKSIRFELEDCVDLPENITLWREVELDSEHLRNYDKIENETSSEINYGTIDTSNVAVKASKLWQAASGYVYDDIGRSIALTKNNKKIEALKEIIEEEFGREQVIVFAYFKNQLDEILKSVKGKFSVAAIYGGINSSKSIEDFKTGKIQVLIANPASTGHGLTFTNAKGIIWFTPIWDYEIFEQARKRVQRIGLKHKSLEVFMHAKDTIEYSMYWGLRHKKDMSSIILKSIKEKNKRKKMEGIY
;
A
#
# COMPACT_ATOMS: atom_id res chain seq x y z
N MET A 1 -45.17 -25.81 4.19
CA MET A 1 -44.03 -24.86 4.03
C MET A 1 -43.20 -25.34 2.88
N GLU A 2 -42.95 -24.46 1.94
CA GLU A 2 -42.20 -24.74 0.73
C GLU A 2 -41.04 -23.75 0.59
N LEU A 3 -39.90 -24.22 0.08
CA LEU A 3 -38.74 -23.40 -0.31
C LEU A 3 -38.55 -23.49 -1.82
N TYR A 4 -38.58 -22.35 -2.51
CA TYR A 4 -38.34 -22.26 -3.94
C TYR A 4 -37.39 -21.08 -4.27
N THR A 5 -36.93 -20.95 -5.52
CA THR A 5 -36.09 -19.83 -5.95
C THR A 5 -36.58 -19.24 -7.28
N ASP A 6 -36.43 -17.91 -7.40
CA ASP A 6 -36.61 -17.17 -8.63
C ASP A 6 -35.28 -16.98 -9.42
N GLY A 7 -34.21 -17.66 -9.00
CA GLY A 7 -32.88 -17.55 -9.56
C GLY A 7 -32.03 -16.42 -8.97
N LYS A 8 -32.62 -15.59 -8.09
CA LYS A 8 -31.89 -14.46 -7.41
C LYS A 8 -31.92 -14.60 -5.88
N LYS A 9 -32.95 -15.20 -5.32
CA LYS A 9 -33.16 -15.34 -3.90
C LYS A 9 -33.88 -16.66 -3.59
N LEU A 10 -33.73 -17.17 -2.36
CA LEU A 10 -34.57 -18.26 -1.83
C LEU A 10 -35.80 -17.65 -1.21
N ILE A 11 -36.94 -18.24 -1.50
CA ILE A 11 -38.27 -17.76 -1.07
C ILE A 11 -38.94 -18.87 -0.24
N ILE A 12 -39.32 -18.52 0.99
CA ILE A 12 -40.03 -19.40 1.93
C ILE A 12 -41.50 -19.00 1.90
N SER A 13 -42.35 -19.93 1.47
CA SER A 13 -43.80 -19.76 1.42
C SER A 13 -44.52 -20.74 2.36
N PHE A 14 -45.45 -20.24 3.16
CA PHE A 14 -46.31 -21.03 4.04
C PHE A 14 -47.55 -20.24 4.46
N HIS A 15 -48.63 -20.96 4.80
CA HIS A 15 -49.79 -20.34 5.46
C HIS A 15 -49.37 -19.78 6.80
N TYR A 16 -49.95 -18.63 7.17
CA TYR A 16 -49.59 -17.94 8.42
C TYR A 16 -49.71 -18.87 9.62
N ASP A 17 -48.59 -19.05 10.31
CA ASP A 17 -48.47 -19.80 11.54
C ASP A 17 -47.47 -19.08 12.45
N PRO A 18 -47.87 -18.59 13.64
CA PRO A 18 -47.00 -17.86 14.54
C PRO A 18 -45.74 -18.62 14.94
N VAL A 19 -45.81 -19.94 15.10
CA VAL A 19 -44.66 -20.78 15.48
C VAL A 19 -43.64 -20.84 14.35
N LEU A 20 -44.13 -21.01 13.11
CA LEU A 20 -43.27 -21.01 11.93
C LEU A 20 -42.63 -19.64 11.70
N VAL A 21 -43.37 -18.55 11.91
CA VAL A 21 -42.86 -17.18 11.80
C VAL A 21 -41.72 -16.96 12.79
N GLU A 22 -41.88 -17.30 14.06
CA GLU A 22 -40.81 -17.15 15.05
C GLU A 22 -39.59 -18.00 14.69
N LYS A 23 -39.80 -19.19 14.18
CA LYS A 23 -38.70 -20.06 13.74
C LYS A 23 -38.00 -19.54 12.49
N VAL A 24 -38.71 -18.94 11.52
CA VAL A 24 -38.07 -18.27 10.37
C VAL A 24 -37.27 -17.07 10.81
N LYS A 25 -37.72 -16.34 11.84
CA LYS A 25 -36.98 -15.21 12.42
C LYS A 25 -35.63 -15.60 13.03
N THR A 26 -35.34 -16.86 13.29
CA THR A 26 -34.02 -17.33 13.73
C THR A 26 -33.02 -17.50 12.58
N LEU A 27 -33.49 -17.52 11.34
CA LEU A 27 -32.60 -17.69 10.18
C LEU A 27 -31.73 -16.44 9.95
N PRO A 28 -30.46 -16.60 9.56
CA PRO A 28 -29.57 -15.47 9.26
C PRO A 28 -29.99 -14.76 7.97
N ASN A 29 -29.73 -13.44 7.91
CA ASN A 29 -29.93 -12.62 6.72
C ASN A 29 -31.31 -12.69 6.04
N ARG A 30 -32.35 -12.97 6.82
CA ARG A 30 -33.73 -13.04 6.34
C ARG A 30 -34.31 -11.63 6.16
N SER A 31 -35.26 -11.54 5.23
CA SER A 31 -36.16 -10.39 5.07
C SER A 31 -37.57 -10.86 4.80
N PHE A 32 -38.56 -10.04 5.11
CA PHE A 32 -39.98 -10.31 4.82
C PHE A 32 -40.44 -9.38 3.69
N ASP A 33 -41.07 -9.94 2.70
CA ASP A 33 -41.71 -9.20 1.62
C ASP A 33 -43.21 -9.04 1.91
N PRO A 34 -43.66 -7.81 2.23
CA PRO A 34 -45.07 -7.59 2.59
C PRO A 34 -46.03 -7.70 1.40
N VAL A 35 -45.52 -7.58 0.16
CA VAL A 35 -46.36 -7.68 -1.06
C VAL A 35 -46.73 -9.14 -1.34
N THR A 36 -45.71 -10.00 -1.37
CA THR A 36 -45.91 -11.44 -1.65
C THR A 36 -46.21 -12.23 -0.39
N LYS A 37 -46.09 -11.62 0.79
CA LYS A 37 -46.21 -12.25 2.12
C LYS A 37 -45.29 -13.45 2.34
N ASN A 38 -44.15 -13.45 1.67
CA ASN A 38 -43.13 -14.50 1.75
C ASN A 38 -41.88 -14.01 2.50
N TRP A 39 -41.16 -14.97 3.09
CA TRP A 39 -39.85 -14.72 3.64
C TRP A 39 -38.78 -14.99 2.60
N ILE A 40 -37.74 -14.17 2.61
CA ILE A 40 -36.64 -14.18 1.64
C ILE A 40 -35.33 -14.46 2.35
N LEU A 41 -34.54 -15.36 1.78
CA LEU A 41 -33.13 -15.59 2.15
C LEU A 41 -32.21 -15.35 0.94
N PRO A 42 -30.95 -15.03 1.20
CA PRO A 42 -29.94 -15.04 0.13
C PRO A 42 -29.85 -16.39 -0.56
N LEU A 43 -29.69 -16.41 -1.88
CA LEU A 43 -29.56 -17.63 -2.68
C LEU A 43 -28.11 -18.16 -2.58
N ASN A 44 -27.79 -18.87 -1.49
CA ASN A 44 -26.49 -19.52 -1.25
C ASN A 44 -26.62 -20.77 -0.40
N LEU A 45 -25.57 -21.60 -0.38
CA LEU A 45 -25.53 -22.85 0.38
C LEU A 45 -25.74 -22.66 1.87
N ASP A 46 -25.17 -21.63 2.47
CA ASP A 46 -25.29 -21.37 3.91
C ASP A 46 -26.74 -21.11 4.31
N SER A 47 -27.45 -20.30 3.53
CA SER A 47 -28.89 -20.03 3.71
C SER A 47 -29.72 -21.28 3.49
N PHE A 48 -29.41 -22.09 2.49
CA PHE A 48 -30.07 -23.36 2.25
C PHE A 48 -29.87 -24.35 3.40
N TYR A 49 -28.64 -24.53 3.87
CA TYR A 49 -28.36 -25.41 5.02
C TYR A 49 -28.98 -24.89 6.32
N ALA A 50 -28.94 -23.58 6.58
CA ALA A 50 -29.60 -22.99 7.73
C ALA A 50 -31.10 -23.25 7.71
N PHE A 51 -31.74 -23.09 6.54
CA PHE A 51 -33.14 -23.42 6.34
C PHE A 51 -33.42 -24.92 6.57
N ARG A 52 -32.65 -25.82 5.95
CA ARG A 52 -32.80 -27.28 6.11
C ARG A 52 -32.62 -27.73 7.55
N LYS A 53 -31.69 -27.16 8.29
CA LYS A 53 -31.48 -27.43 9.72
C LYS A 53 -32.67 -26.97 10.56
N ALA A 54 -33.24 -25.82 10.26
CA ALA A 54 -34.40 -25.29 10.97
C ALA A 54 -35.71 -26.03 10.60
N PHE A 55 -35.87 -26.42 9.34
CA PHE A 55 -37.09 -27.01 8.78
C PHE A 55 -36.79 -28.31 8.00
N PRO A 56 -36.41 -29.40 8.68
CA PRO A 56 -36.00 -30.65 8.02
C PRO A 56 -37.11 -31.29 7.16
N ASN A 57 -38.37 -31.07 7.51
CA ASN A 57 -39.56 -31.64 6.82
C ASN A 57 -40.20 -30.68 5.80
N ALA A 58 -39.63 -29.52 5.56
CA ALA A 58 -40.14 -28.57 4.55
C ALA A 58 -39.98 -29.14 3.15
N GLU A 59 -40.95 -28.86 2.29
CA GLU A 59 -40.89 -29.19 0.89
C GLU A 59 -39.86 -28.29 0.18
N ILE A 60 -39.02 -28.91 -0.65
CA ILE A 60 -38.05 -28.20 -1.46
C ILE A 60 -38.48 -28.32 -2.92
N ASP A 61 -38.78 -27.19 -3.53
CA ASP A 61 -39.19 -27.13 -4.94
C ASP A 61 -38.08 -27.57 -5.90
N LYS A 62 -38.50 -28.03 -7.09
CA LYS A 62 -37.54 -28.42 -8.15
C LYS A 62 -36.57 -27.29 -8.55
N SER A 63 -37.00 -26.03 -8.48
CA SER A 63 -36.17 -24.89 -8.76
C SER A 63 -34.95 -24.81 -7.83
N VAL A 64 -35.10 -25.18 -6.56
CA VAL A 64 -34.00 -25.24 -5.58
C VAL A 64 -33.22 -26.56 -5.69
N ARG A 65 -33.92 -27.70 -5.89
CA ARG A 65 -33.25 -29.01 -6.04
C ARG A 65 -32.33 -29.07 -7.24
N ASN A 66 -32.72 -28.43 -8.35
CA ASN A 66 -31.95 -28.38 -9.59
C ASN A 66 -31.01 -27.19 -9.64
N PHE A 67 -31.02 -26.36 -8.60
CA PHE A 67 -30.19 -25.19 -8.53
C PHE A 67 -28.75 -25.56 -8.14
N ASP A 68 -27.81 -25.28 -9.00
CA ASP A 68 -26.40 -25.53 -8.73
C ASP A 68 -25.80 -24.41 -7.85
N PHE A 69 -25.94 -24.59 -6.54
CA PHE A 69 -25.36 -23.67 -5.57
C PHE A 69 -23.83 -23.57 -5.68
N ASN A 70 -23.16 -24.61 -6.19
CA ASN A 70 -21.73 -24.59 -6.38
C ASN A 70 -21.34 -23.68 -7.55
N LYS A 71 -22.20 -23.58 -8.56
CA LYS A 71 -21.99 -22.68 -9.69
C LYS A 71 -22.03 -21.20 -9.26
N GLN A 72 -22.87 -20.84 -8.29
CA GLN A 72 -22.85 -19.51 -7.67
C GLN A 72 -21.76 -19.36 -6.60
N ALA A 73 -21.42 -20.43 -5.88
CA ALA A 73 -20.36 -20.42 -4.86
C ALA A 73 -18.95 -20.35 -5.49
N ASN A 74 -18.81 -20.71 -6.77
CA ASN A 74 -17.55 -20.63 -7.49
C ASN A 74 -17.73 -19.91 -8.84
N PRO A 75 -17.70 -18.57 -8.87
CA PRO A 75 -17.86 -17.81 -10.10
C PRO A 75 -16.83 -18.15 -11.19
N LEU A 76 -15.77 -18.87 -10.83
CA LEU A 76 -14.72 -19.29 -11.75
C LEU A 76 -14.86 -20.70 -12.31
N LEU A 77 -16.00 -21.37 -12.10
CA LEU A 77 -16.16 -22.77 -12.53
C LEU A 77 -15.86 -23.00 -14.02
N ASN A 78 -16.03 -21.96 -14.86
CA ASN A 78 -15.78 -22.00 -16.30
C ASN A 78 -14.75 -20.96 -16.78
N TYR A 79 -14.05 -20.26 -15.88
CA TYR A 79 -13.04 -19.29 -16.28
C TYR A 79 -11.72 -20.00 -16.58
N VAL A 80 -11.27 -19.87 -17.81
CA VAL A 80 -9.96 -20.34 -18.26
C VAL A 80 -9.07 -19.11 -18.44
N PRO A 81 -7.98 -18.98 -17.68
CA PRO A 81 -7.02 -17.91 -17.90
C PRO A 81 -6.48 -17.93 -19.34
N PRO A 82 -6.11 -16.79 -19.91
CA PRO A 82 -5.51 -16.73 -21.24
C PRO A 82 -4.32 -17.67 -21.39
N SER A 83 -4.09 -18.16 -22.61
CA SER A 83 -2.96 -19.03 -22.94
C SER A 83 -1.63 -18.35 -22.59
N GLY A 84 -0.74 -19.06 -21.92
CA GLY A 84 0.54 -18.52 -21.44
C GLY A 84 0.51 -17.97 -20.02
N LEU A 85 -0.65 -17.83 -19.39
CA LEU A 85 -0.78 -17.43 -18.00
C LEU A 85 -1.08 -18.64 -17.11
N SER A 86 -0.19 -18.93 -16.16
CA SER A 86 -0.37 -19.98 -15.14
C SER A 86 -0.49 -19.32 -13.76
N PRO A 87 -1.71 -18.99 -13.30
CA PRO A 87 -1.90 -18.31 -12.03
C PRO A 87 -1.51 -19.19 -10.84
N TYR A 88 -0.88 -18.58 -9.85
CA TYR A 88 -0.62 -19.22 -8.57
C TYR A 88 -1.92 -19.43 -7.77
N LYS A 89 -1.90 -20.38 -6.84
CA LYS A 89 -3.06 -20.73 -6.00
C LYS A 89 -3.64 -19.49 -5.30
N HIS A 90 -2.80 -18.66 -4.69
CA HIS A 90 -3.23 -17.45 -4.00
C HIS A 90 -3.86 -16.40 -4.94
N GLN A 91 -3.45 -16.36 -6.20
CA GLN A 91 -4.06 -15.47 -7.21
C GLN A 91 -5.47 -15.93 -7.56
N ILE A 92 -5.68 -17.23 -7.71
CA ILE A 92 -7.02 -17.82 -7.93
C ILE A 92 -7.93 -17.58 -6.72
N GLU A 93 -7.42 -17.74 -5.50
CA GLU A 93 -8.18 -17.47 -4.28
C GLU A 93 -8.54 -15.99 -4.15
N THR A 94 -7.60 -15.08 -4.50
CA THR A 94 -7.85 -13.65 -4.53
C THR A 94 -8.90 -13.29 -5.59
N LEU A 95 -8.82 -13.85 -6.78
CA LEU A 95 -9.79 -13.64 -7.85
C LEU A 95 -11.20 -14.08 -7.42
N LYS A 96 -11.33 -15.28 -6.82
CA LYS A 96 -12.61 -15.78 -6.27
C LYS A 96 -13.19 -14.81 -5.24
N PHE A 97 -12.34 -14.31 -4.36
CA PHE A 97 -12.76 -13.35 -3.34
C PHE A 97 -13.25 -12.04 -3.96
N MET A 98 -12.51 -11.46 -4.92
CA MET A 98 -12.89 -10.22 -5.60
C MET A 98 -14.26 -10.36 -6.29
N LEU A 99 -14.47 -11.43 -7.04
CA LEU A 99 -15.71 -11.66 -7.79
C LEU A 99 -16.90 -11.94 -6.87
N LYS A 100 -16.69 -12.65 -5.75
CA LYS A 100 -17.71 -12.91 -4.74
C LYS A 100 -18.16 -11.64 -4.02
N GLU A 101 -17.20 -10.83 -3.57
CA GLU A 101 -17.49 -9.65 -2.74
C GLU A 101 -17.93 -8.44 -3.56
N LYS A 102 -17.56 -8.35 -4.86
CA LYS A 102 -17.80 -7.21 -5.76
C LYS A 102 -17.16 -5.89 -5.27
N GLN A 103 -17.18 -5.65 -3.96
CA GLN A 103 -16.54 -4.54 -3.26
C GLN A 103 -15.54 -5.14 -2.28
N ALA A 104 -14.26 -5.21 -2.68
CA ALA A 104 -13.24 -6.00 -2.01
C ALA A 104 -11.91 -5.26 -1.82
N ALA A 105 -11.29 -5.48 -0.67
CA ALA A 105 -9.95 -5.00 -0.37
C ALA A 105 -8.92 -6.13 -0.57
N VAL A 106 -7.97 -5.93 -1.49
CA VAL A 106 -6.89 -6.86 -1.79
C VAL A 106 -5.59 -6.30 -1.21
N PHE A 107 -5.22 -6.79 -0.04
CA PHE A 107 -4.05 -6.33 0.71
C PHE A 107 -2.87 -7.30 0.64
N ASN A 108 -2.81 -8.07 -0.44
CA ASN A 108 -1.69 -8.95 -0.74
C ASN A 108 -0.38 -8.16 -0.79
N THR A 109 0.70 -8.70 -0.23
CA THR A 109 1.99 -8.02 -0.22
C THR A 109 2.51 -7.75 -1.64
N MET A 110 3.50 -6.90 -1.74
CA MET A 110 4.11 -6.59 -3.04
C MET A 110 4.76 -7.84 -3.63
N GLY A 111 4.69 -7.98 -4.96
CA GLY A 111 5.25 -9.14 -5.65
C GLY A 111 4.32 -10.34 -5.79
N THR A 112 3.14 -10.35 -5.16
CA THR A 112 2.16 -11.45 -5.26
C THR A 112 1.33 -11.45 -6.56
N GLY A 113 1.56 -10.51 -7.48
CA GLY A 113 0.85 -10.44 -8.76
C GLY A 113 -0.55 -9.84 -8.67
N LYS A 114 -0.77 -8.83 -7.82
CA LYS A 114 -2.06 -8.12 -7.71
C LYS A 114 -2.57 -7.61 -9.06
N THR A 115 -1.69 -7.05 -9.90
CA THR A 115 -2.02 -6.53 -11.25
C THR A 115 -2.61 -7.63 -12.12
N ILE A 116 -1.92 -8.74 -12.27
CA ILE A 116 -2.37 -9.90 -13.05
C ILE A 116 -3.70 -10.43 -12.51
N THR A 117 -3.83 -10.58 -11.19
CA THR A 117 -5.08 -11.04 -10.57
C THR A 117 -6.24 -10.10 -10.86
N SER A 118 -5.99 -8.80 -10.86
CA SER A 118 -7.01 -7.79 -11.18
C SER A 118 -7.37 -7.78 -12.66
N LEU A 119 -6.40 -8.00 -13.56
CA LEU A 119 -6.66 -8.18 -14.99
C LEU A 119 -7.47 -9.45 -15.25
N MET A 120 -7.20 -10.56 -14.56
CA MET A 120 -8.07 -11.75 -14.61
C MET A 120 -9.50 -11.45 -14.15
N ALA A 121 -9.66 -10.61 -13.11
CA ALA A 121 -11.01 -10.20 -12.66
C ALA A 121 -11.73 -9.38 -13.73
N LEU A 122 -11.06 -8.41 -14.35
CA LEU A 122 -11.62 -7.65 -15.47
C LEU A 122 -11.96 -8.54 -16.66
N ASP A 123 -11.06 -9.43 -17.04
CA ASP A 123 -11.26 -10.39 -18.13
C ASP A 123 -12.51 -11.24 -17.89
N TYR A 124 -12.65 -11.83 -16.70
CA TYR A 124 -13.86 -12.56 -16.32
C TYR A 124 -15.13 -11.69 -16.43
N LEU A 125 -15.09 -10.47 -15.92
CA LEU A 125 -16.25 -9.58 -15.89
C LEU A 125 -16.67 -9.16 -17.31
N PHE A 126 -15.73 -8.87 -18.21
CA PHE A 126 -16.01 -8.54 -19.60
C PHE A 126 -16.51 -9.76 -20.39
N GLN A 127 -15.87 -10.92 -20.26
CA GLN A 127 -16.29 -12.17 -20.95
C GLN A 127 -17.73 -12.55 -20.59
N ASN A 128 -18.12 -12.36 -19.32
CA ASN A 128 -19.48 -12.65 -18.86
C ASN A 128 -20.46 -11.49 -19.03
N LYS A 129 -20.05 -10.39 -19.72
CA LYS A 129 -20.87 -9.19 -19.99
C LYS A 129 -21.45 -8.57 -18.70
N LEU A 130 -20.73 -8.69 -17.58
CA LEU A 130 -21.12 -8.12 -16.29
C LEU A 130 -20.74 -6.64 -16.18
N ILE A 131 -19.77 -6.22 -16.97
CA ILE A 131 -19.32 -4.84 -17.08
C ILE A 131 -19.09 -4.46 -18.55
N LYS A 132 -19.18 -3.16 -18.85
CA LYS A 132 -18.85 -2.56 -20.14
C LYS A 132 -17.68 -1.59 -20.03
N LYS A 133 -17.52 -0.96 -18.87
CA LYS A 133 -16.50 0.07 -18.64
C LYS A 133 -15.79 -0.15 -17.31
N ALA A 134 -14.47 -0.14 -17.35
CA ALA A 134 -13.65 -0.23 -16.14
C ALA A 134 -12.65 0.94 -16.08
N LEU A 135 -12.43 1.49 -14.87
CA LEU A 135 -11.42 2.50 -14.61
C LEU A 135 -10.37 1.95 -13.64
N ILE A 136 -9.11 2.06 -14.01
CA ILE A 136 -7.97 1.77 -13.15
C ILE A 136 -7.33 3.09 -12.75
N ILE A 137 -7.16 3.32 -11.44
CA ILE A 137 -6.40 4.44 -10.90
C ILE A 137 -5.14 3.87 -10.26
N ALA A 138 -3.99 4.15 -10.86
CA ALA A 138 -2.71 3.56 -10.47
C ALA A 138 -1.60 4.61 -10.32
N PRO A 139 -0.49 4.30 -9.63
CA PRO A 139 0.71 5.13 -9.68
C PRO A 139 1.28 5.24 -11.10
N LEU A 140 1.79 6.43 -11.47
CA LEU A 140 2.27 6.71 -12.83
C LEU A 140 3.26 5.66 -13.36
N LEU A 141 4.20 5.25 -12.52
CA LEU A 141 5.26 4.31 -12.91
C LEU A 141 4.76 2.89 -13.23
N VAL A 142 3.70 2.43 -12.56
CA VAL A 142 3.14 1.09 -12.82
C VAL A 142 2.12 1.06 -13.95
N MET A 143 1.64 2.21 -14.41
CA MET A 143 0.67 2.26 -15.50
C MET A 143 1.19 1.60 -16.77
N ASN A 144 2.41 1.96 -17.21
CA ASN A 144 2.99 1.42 -18.43
C ASN A 144 3.62 0.05 -18.19
N ASP A 145 4.49 -0.05 -17.17
CA ASP A 145 5.40 -1.18 -16.99
C ASP A 145 4.73 -2.41 -16.35
N ALA A 146 3.51 -2.24 -15.81
CA ALA A 146 2.74 -3.36 -15.28
C ALA A 146 1.36 -3.42 -15.91
N TRP A 147 0.48 -2.44 -15.70
CA TRP A 147 -0.93 -2.55 -16.14
C TRP A 147 -1.08 -2.67 -17.65
N ILE A 148 -0.47 -1.77 -18.43
CA ILE A 148 -0.58 -1.78 -19.88
C ILE A 148 0.21 -2.96 -20.45
N SER A 149 1.47 -3.12 -20.04
CA SER A 149 2.34 -4.20 -20.53
C SER A 149 1.79 -5.59 -20.23
N ASP A 150 1.30 -5.84 -19.00
CA ASP A 150 0.71 -7.13 -18.63
C ASP A 150 -0.62 -7.37 -19.36
N CYS A 151 -1.42 -6.31 -19.58
CA CYS A 151 -2.66 -6.41 -20.34
C CYS A 151 -2.38 -6.78 -21.81
N GLU A 152 -1.47 -6.10 -22.47
CA GLU A 152 -1.08 -6.38 -23.87
C GLU A 152 -0.46 -7.76 -24.02
N THR A 153 0.33 -8.22 -23.04
CA THR A 153 1.02 -9.49 -23.08
C THR A 153 0.09 -10.68 -22.86
N TYR A 154 -0.73 -10.61 -21.81
CA TYR A 154 -1.53 -11.76 -21.37
C TYR A 154 -3.01 -11.67 -21.73
N PHE A 155 -3.54 -10.46 -21.99
CA PHE A 155 -4.95 -10.21 -22.30
C PHE A 155 -5.11 -9.36 -23.57
N PRO A 156 -4.52 -9.78 -24.73
CA PRO A 156 -4.50 -8.94 -25.95
C PRO A 156 -5.89 -8.68 -26.53
N HIS A 157 -6.91 -9.40 -26.11
CA HIS A 157 -8.31 -9.17 -26.46
C HIS A 157 -8.98 -8.06 -25.64
N LEU A 158 -8.34 -7.60 -24.56
CA LEU A 158 -8.80 -6.45 -23.78
C LEU A 158 -8.11 -5.18 -24.27
N SER A 159 -8.90 -4.12 -24.48
CA SER A 159 -8.36 -2.81 -24.83
C SER A 159 -8.19 -1.96 -23.59
N ILE A 160 -6.94 -1.56 -23.28
CA ILE A 160 -6.64 -0.63 -22.20
C ILE A 160 -6.17 0.71 -22.76
N GLN A 161 -6.80 1.80 -22.36
CA GLN A 161 -6.57 3.14 -22.87
C GLN A 161 -6.30 4.13 -21.73
N LYS A 162 -5.42 5.12 -22.00
CA LYS A 162 -5.16 6.20 -21.04
C LYS A 162 -6.24 7.26 -21.13
N LEU A 163 -6.82 7.61 -19.98
CA LEU A 163 -7.77 8.71 -19.92
C LEU A 163 -7.02 10.05 -20.07
N SER A 164 -7.43 10.86 -21.07
CA SER A 164 -6.79 12.14 -21.37
C SER A 164 -7.50 13.33 -20.74
N LYS A 165 -6.78 14.47 -20.64
CA LYS A 165 -7.32 15.71 -20.06
C LYS A 165 -8.52 16.28 -20.83
N ASN A 166 -8.63 16.00 -22.11
CA ASN A 166 -9.63 16.59 -22.99
C ASN A 166 -10.89 15.72 -23.14
N GLN A 167 -10.92 14.54 -22.51
CA GLN A 167 -12.08 13.66 -22.49
C GLN A 167 -13.03 14.06 -21.37
N ASN A 168 -14.33 14.02 -21.66
CA ASN A 168 -15.41 14.24 -20.70
C ASN A 168 -16.20 12.96 -20.41
N GLU A 169 -15.96 11.90 -21.19
CA GLU A 169 -16.58 10.57 -21.06
C GLU A 169 -15.63 9.49 -21.57
N ALA A 170 -15.90 8.24 -21.21
CA ALA A 170 -15.17 7.07 -21.66
C ALA A 170 -16.06 6.18 -22.54
N ALA A 171 -15.50 5.62 -23.61
CA ALA A 171 -16.13 4.54 -24.39
C ALA A 171 -16.06 3.21 -23.60
N GLU A 172 -16.73 2.15 -24.12
CA GLU A 172 -16.62 0.81 -23.57
C GLU A 172 -15.15 0.33 -23.57
N GLY A 173 -14.75 -0.42 -22.55
CA GLY A 173 -13.39 -0.93 -22.38
C GLY A 173 -12.74 -0.55 -21.06
N ILE A 174 -11.41 -0.75 -20.97
CA ILE A 174 -10.61 -0.45 -19.79
C ILE A 174 -9.91 0.89 -19.97
N TRP A 175 -10.07 1.75 -18.99
CA TRP A 175 -9.43 3.06 -18.93
C TRP A 175 -8.48 3.13 -17.74
N ILE A 176 -7.33 3.80 -17.90
CA ILE A 176 -6.34 3.95 -16.84
C ILE A 176 -5.91 5.40 -16.70
N ILE A 177 -5.82 5.87 -15.45
CA ILE A 177 -5.25 7.18 -15.10
C ILE A 177 -4.32 7.07 -13.90
N ASN A 178 -3.41 8.02 -13.74
CA ASN A 178 -2.62 8.10 -12.53
C ASN A 178 -3.31 8.96 -11.45
N TRP A 179 -2.87 8.74 -10.18
CA TRP A 179 -3.41 9.45 -9.01
C TRP A 179 -3.34 10.98 -9.10
N ASP A 180 -2.37 11.55 -9.80
CA ASP A 180 -2.21 13.00 -9.91
C ASP A 180 -3.14 13.60 -10.98
N MET A 181 -3.65 12.73 -11.86
CA MET A 181 -4.57 13.11 -12.93
C MET A 181 -6.04 12.99 -12.54
N ILE A 182 -6.39 12.57 -11.32
CA ILE A 182 -7.80 12.42 -10.86
C ILE A 182 -8.62 13.69 -11.05
N LYS A 183 -7.99 14.87 -11.01
CA LYS A 183 -8.63 16.14 -11.34
C LYS A 183 -9.24 16.23 -12.76
N ILE A 184 -8.93 15.25 -13.63
CA ILE A 184 -9.62 15.13 -14.93
C ILE A 184 -11.09 14.77 -14.72
N LEU A 185 -11.40 13.98 -13.71
CA LEU A 185 -12.76 13.52 -13.41
C LEU A 185 -13.61 14.65 -12.83
N PHE A 186 -13.02 15.50 -12.01
CA PHE A 186 -13.71 16.60 -11.38
C PHE A 186 -12.72 17.68 -10.95
N ASP A 187 -13.02 18.94 -11.26
CA ASP A 187 -12.23 20.06 -10.78
C ASP A 187 -13.11 21.24 -10.37
N TYR A 188 -12.58 22.08 -9.50
CA TYR A 188 -13.24 23.31 -9.04
C TYR A 188 -12.20 24.33 -8.62
N VAL A 189 -12.61 25.62 -8.66
CA VAL A 189 -11.89 26.75 -8.10
C VAL A 189 -12.62 27.27 -6.86
N ILE A 190 -11.86 27.82 -5.92
CA ILE A 190 -12.43 28.53 -4.76
C ILE A 190 -12.44 30.00 -5.10
N GLU A 191 -13.61 30.59 -5.13
CA GLU A 191 -13.84 32.01 -5.35
C GLU A 191 -14.48 32.64 -4.09
N GLU A 192 -14.35 33.93 -3.91
CA GLU A 192 -15.09 34.66 -2.88
C GLU A 192 -16.34 35.29 -3.50
N ASP A 193 -17.47 35.15 -2.85
CA ASP A 193 -18.71 35.85 -3.24
C ASP A 193 -18.62 37.35 -2.84
N THR A 194 -19.62 38.10 -3.26
CA THR A 194 -19.72 39.54 -2.98
C THR A 194 -19.77 39.88 -1.47
N LYS A 195 -19.90 38.86 -0.61
CA LYS A 195 -19.92 38.99 0.87
C LYS A 195 -18.63 38.43 1.51
N GLY A 196 -17.59 38.14 0.72
CA GLY A 196 -16.33 37.57 1.18
C GLY A 196 -16.41 36.09 1.60
N LYS A 197 -17.52 35.40 1.30
CA LYS A 197 -17.66 33.97 1.60
C LYS A 197 -17.04 33.13 0.50
N LYS A 198 -16.17 32.17 0.89
CA LYS A 198 -15.56 31.22 -0.03
C LYS A 198 -16.60 30.26 -0.58
N ILE A 199 -16.76 30.27 -1.89
CA ILE A 199 -17.62 29.35 -2.64
C ILE A 199 -16.79 28.50 -3.60
N LYS A 200 -17.24 27.25 -3.86
CA LYS A 200 -16.61 26.35 -4.83
C LYS A 200 -17.34 26.46 -6.14
N ARG A 201 -16.67 26.96 -7.19
CA ARG A 201 -17.18 26.92 -8.56
C ARG A 201 -16.61 25.69 -9.28
N ILE A 202 -17.51 24.83 -9.76
CA ILE A 202 -17.14 23.64 -10.53
C ILE A 202 -16.63 24.08 -11.89
N THR A 203 -15.43 23.64 -12.26
CA THR A 203 -14.79 23.95 -13.54
C THR A 203 -14.79 22.76 -14.49
N LYS A 204 -14.91 21.56 -13.96
CA LYS A 204 -14.95 20.32 -14.75
C LYS A 204 -15.76 19.24 -14.04
N THR A 205 -16.59 18.53 -14.82
CA THR A 205 -17.26 17.29 -14.42
C THR A 205 -17.12 16.28 -15.55
N PHE A 206 -16.71 15.07 -15.21
CA PHE A 206 -16.61 13.94 -16.13
C PHE A 206 -17.91 13.11 -16.04
N ASN A 207 -18.39 12.61 -17.17
CA ASN A 207 -19.51 11.65 -17.19
C ASN A 207 -19.00 10.29 -16.71
N PHE A 208 -19.15 10.02 -15.42
CA PHE A 208 -18.59 8.85 -14.74
C PHE A 208 -19.62 7.72 -14.73
N ASP A 209 -19.55 6.85 -15.72
CA ASP A 209 -20.44 5.70 -15.90
C ASP A 209 -19.68 4.36 -15.92
N PHE A 210 -18.65 4.25 -15.10
CA PHE A 210 -17.88 3.02 -14.95
C PHE A 210 -18.62 2.00 -14.09
N ASP A 211 -18.63 0.74 -14.55
CA ASP A 211 -19.21 -0.40 -13.82
C ASP A 211 -18.22 -0.98 -12.81
N CYS A 212 -16.92 -0.87 -13.12
CA CYS A 212 -15.83 -1.38 -12.29
C CYS A 212 -14.77 -0.30 -12.08
N VAL A 213 -14.29 -0.15 -10.84
CA VAL A 213 -13.16 0.73 -10.50
C VAL A 213 -12.14 -0.02 -9.66
N ILE A 214 -10.88 0.08 -10.07
CA ILE A 214 -9.73 -0.47 -9.34
C ILE A 214 -8.86 0.67 -8.85
N LEU A 215 -8.65 0.75 -7.52
CA LEU A 215 -7.75 1.71 -6.90
C LEU A 215 -6.44 1.01 -6.52
N ASP A 216 -5.46 1.04 -7.42
CA ASP A 216 -4.14 0.48 -7.15
C ASP A 216 -3.32 1.44 -6.28
N GLU A 217 -2.69 0.92 -5.26
CA GLU A 217 -2.05 1.64 -4.17
C GLU A 217 -3.04 2.59 -3.45
N SER A 218 -4.18 2.03 -3.04
CA SER A 218 -5.29 2.77 -2.39
C SER A 218 -4.88 3.57 -1.15
N ALA A 219 -3.75 3.23 -0.52
CA ALA A 219 -3.12 4.02 0.54
C ALA A 219 -2.88 5.50 0.13
N LYS A 220 -2.78 5.81 -1.17
CA LYS A 220 -2.71 7.19 -1.68
C LYS A 220 -3.97 8.02 -1.40
N ALA A 221 -5.09 7.38 -1.10
CA ALA A 221 -6.35 8.02 -0.69
C ALA A 221 -6.63 7.95 0.82
N ARG A 222 -5.65 7.54 1.65
CA ARG A 222 -5.81 7.36 3.11
C ARG A 222 -6.19 8.64 3.88
N ASN A 223 -5.89 9.80 3.35
CA ASN A 223 -6.18 11.08 4.00
C ASN A 223 -7.46 11.71 3.44
N VAL A 224 -8.50 11.78 4.28
CA VAL A 224 -9.82 12.35 3.95
C VAL A 224 -9.80 13.83 3.57
N LYS A 225 -8.75 14.57 3.97
CA LYS A 225 -8.61 16.00 3.68
C LYS A 225 -8.04 16.27 2.28
N THR A 226 -7.64 15.24 1.55
CA THR A 226 -7.03 15.41 0.23
C THR A 226 -8.08 15.64 -0.86
N LYS A 227 -7.73 16.44 -1.87
CA LYS A 227 -8.56 16.65 -3.07
C LYS A 227 -8.86 15.32 -3.78
N ARG A 228 -7.92 14.35 -3.73
CA ARG A 228 -8.11 12.99 -4.29
C ARG A 228 -9.31 12.28 -3.66
N PHE A 229 -9.36 12.22 -2.35
CA PHE A 229 -10.48 11.61 -1.64
C PHE A 229 -11.78 12.37 -1.88
N GLU A 230 -11.77 13.71 -1.86
CA GLU A 230 -12.95 14.55 -2.11
C GLU A 230 -13.54 14.30 -3.51
N ILE A 231 -12.70 14.12 -4.52
CA ILE A 231 -13.15 13.83 -5.89
C ILE A 231 -13.74 12.41 -5.96
N LEU A 232 -12.98 11.41 -5.50
CA LEU A 232 -13.38 10.01 -5.65
C LEU A 232 -14.67 9.67 -4.90
N LYS A 233 -14.87 10.22 -3.71
CA LYS A 233 -16.11 9.97 -2.95
C LYS A 233 -17.40 10.45 -3.63
N ARG A 234 -17.32 11.23 -4.71
CA ARG A 234 -18.48 11.66 -5.51
C ARG A 234 -18.97 10.56 -6.42
N TYR A 235 -18.07 9.67 -6.82
CA TYR A 235 -18.28 8.67 -7.84
C TYR A 235 -18.29 7.24 -7.29
N LEU A 236 -17.61 7.01 -6.15
CA LEU A 236 -17.45 5.69 -5.57
C LEU A 236 -18.35 5.49 -4.33
N PRO A 237 -18.76 4.25 -4.06
CA PRO A 237 -18.45 3.03 -4.82
C PRO A 237 -19.33 2.86 -6.08
N VAL A 238 -18.82 2.09 -7.05
CA VAL A 238 -19.61 1.52 -8.14
C VAL A 238 -19.90 0.04 -7.86
N GLU A 239 -20.55 -0.69 -8.78
CA GLU A 239 -20.94 -2.09 -8.55
C GLU A 239 -19.73 -2.97 -8.19
N TYR A 240 -18.65 -2.86 -8.98
CA TYR A 240 -17.38 -3.56 -8.71
C TYR A 240 -16.32 -2.53 -8.31
N THR A 241 -15.96 -2.49 -7.05
CA THR A 241 -14.93 -1.56 -6.55
C THR A 241 -13.86 -2.33 -5.80
N PHE A 242 -12.64 -2.34 -6.34
CA PHE A 242 -11.50 -3.04 -5.76
C PHE A 242 -10.44 -2.06 -5.30
N ILE A 243 -10.04 -2.18 -4.04
CA ILE A 243 -8.91 -1.41 -3.50
C ILE A 243 -7.72 -2.34 -3.28
N LEU A 244 -6.58 -1.97 -3.88
CA LEU A 244 -5.36 -2.77 -3.82
C LEU A 244 -4.29 -2.00 -3.06
N SER A 245 -3.60 -2.64 -2.13
CA SER A 245 -2.39 -2.09 -1.48
C SER A 245 -1.59 -3.19 -0.80
N GLY A 246 -0.26 -3.11 -0.86
CA GLY A 246 0.61 -3.97 -0.06
C GLY A 246 0.71 -3.52 1.40
N LEU A 247 0.51 -2.21 1.64
CA LEU A 247 0.62 -1.57 2.94
C LEU A 247 -0.48 -0.49 3.10
N PRO A 248 -1.73 -0.89 3.36
CA PRO A 248 -2.87 0.02 3.29
C PRO A 248 -2.92 1.07 4.42
N ALA A 249 -2.40 0.76 5.60
CA ALA A 249 -2.44 1.65 6.77
C ALA A 249 -1.09 1.62 7.51
N PRO A 250 -0.04 2.26 6.94
CA PRO A 250 1.32 2.18 7.48
C PRO A 250 1.49 2.85 8.84
N ASN A 251 0.70 3.85 9.17
CA ASN A 251 0.87 4.64 10.39
C ASN A 251 -0.16 4.30 11.47
N THR A 252 -1.44 4.22 11.11
CA THR A 252 -2.52 3.98 12.06
C THR A 252 -3.71 3.26 11.40
N PRO A 253 -4.39 2.35 12.12
CA PRO A 253 -5.62 1.73 11.61
C PRO A 253 -6.74 2.72 11.24
N LEU A 254 -6.68 3.98 11.69
CA LEU A 254 -7.64 5.01 11.29
C LEU A 254 -7.59 5.31 9.78
N GLU A 255 -6.46 5.04 9.13
CA GLU A 255 -6.26 5.23 7.68
C GLU A 255 -7.11 4.27 6.81
N TYR A 256 -7.67 3.21 7.39
CA TYR A 256 -8.59 2.32 6.66
C TYR A 256 -9.91 2.99 6.31
N TRP A 257 -10.39 3.95 7.12
CA TRP A 257 -11.72 4.51 6.92
C TRP A 257 -11.93 5.09 5.52
N SER A 258 -11.04 5.91 5.04
CA SER A 258 -11.17 6.56 3.73
C SER A 258 -11.14 5.56 2.59
N GLN A 259 -10.27 4.55 2.66
CA GLN A 259 -10.14 3.52 1.65
C GLN A 259 -11.40 2.65 1.59
N PHE A 260 -11.91 2.21 2.74
CA PHE A 260 -13.15 1.44 2.83
C PHE A 260 -14.38 2.27 2.45
N TYR A 261 -14.39 3.57 2.78
CA TYR A 261 -15.46 4.44 2.31
C TYR A 261 -15.53 4.50 0.78
N LEU A 262 -14.40 4.62 0.10
CA LEU A 262 -14.34 4.59 -1.37
C LEU A 262 -14.74 3.22 -1.93
N MET A 263 -14.43 2.13 -1.22
CA MET A 263 -14.73 0.77 -1.65
C MET A 263 -16.23 0.44 -1.53
N ASP A 264 -16.87 0.78 -0.41
CA ASP A 264 -18.22 0.29 -0.09
C ASP A 264 -19.22 1.36 0.40
N GLY A 265 -18.85 2.64 0.33
CA GLY A 265 -19.72 3.75 0.75
C GLY A 265 -19.94 3.83 2.25
N GLY A 266 -19.04 3.23 3.04
CA GLY A 266 -19.14 3.24 4.50
C GLY A 266 -19.96 2.09 5.10
N LYS A 267 -20.30 1.05 4.33
CA LYS A 267 -21.00 -0.15 4.84
C LYS A 267 -20.18 -0.84 5.93
N THR A 268 -18.85 -0.93 5.76
CA THR A 268 -17.97 -1.61 6.70
C THR A 268 -17.59 -0.74 7.90
N LEU A 269 -17.12 0.50 7.69
CA LEU A 269 -16.55 1.34 8.75
C LEU A 269 -17.42 2.54 9.15
N GLY A 270 -18.60 2.70 8.54
CA GLY A 270 -19.52 3.80 8.79
C GLY A 270 -19.35 4.96 7.80
N VAL A 271 -20.44 5.68 7.58
CA VAL A 271 -20.53 6.76 6.58
C VAL A 271 -19.95 8.08 7.07
N ASN A 272 -19.83 8.30 8.37
CA ASN A 272 -19.38 9.55 8.96
C ASN A 272 -18.01 9.40 9.61
N TYR A 273 -17.02 10.12 9.05
CA TYR A 273 -15.63 10.07 9.52
C TYR A 273 -15.46 10.52 10.97
N TRP A 274 -16.16 11.59 11.38
CA TRP A 274 -16.03 12.12 12.72
C TRP A 274 -16.64 11.19 13.78
N GLN A 275 -17.77 10.54 13.46
CA GLN A 275 -18.34 9.49 14.32
C GLN A 275 -17.42 8.27 14.40
N PHE A 276 -16.79 7.89 13.29
CA PHE A 276 -15.79 6.84 13.30
C PHE A 276 -14.60 7.17 14.21
N LEU A 277 -14.06 8.40 14.10
CA LEU A 277 -12.96 8.83 14.97
C LEU A 277 -13.37 8.82 16.44
N SER A 278 -14.50 9.43 16.81
CA SER A 278 -14.95 9.51 18.20
C SER A 278 -15.22 8.14 18.83
N LYS A 279 -15.58 7.14 18.01
CA LYS A 279 -15.82 5.77 18.47
C LYS A 279 -14.54 4.96 18.69
N HIS A 280 -13.49 5.20 17.91
CA HIS A 280 -12.31 4.35 17.85
C HIS A 280 -11.02 5.02 18.35
N ALA A 281 -11.06 6.33 18.58
CA ALA A 281 -9.88 7.11 18.96
C ALA A 281 -10.25 8.20 19.97
N TYR A 282 -9.25 8.72 20.67
CA TYR A 282 -9.39 9.91 21.51
C TYR A 282 -8.61 11.07 20.88
N LYS A 283 -9.13 12.28 21.08
CA LYS A 283 -8.56 13.51 20.55
C LYS A 283 -7.59 14.11 21.56
N THR A 284 -6.39 14.45 21.10
CA THR A 284 -5.46 15.32 21.85
C THR A 284 -5.53 16.75 21.29
N LYS A 285 -4.73 17.67 21.85
CA LYS A 285 -4.64 19.04 21.34
C LYS A 285 -4.25 19.10 19.85
N PHE A 286 -3.46 18.13 19.37
CA PHE A 286 -2.84 18.15 18.04
C PHE A 286 -3.40 17.10 17.10
N ASP A 287 -3.75 15.87 17.59
CA ASP A 287 -4.11 14.75 16.72
C ASP A 287 -5.05 13.75 17.39
N TRP A 288 -5.49 12.74 16.64
CA TRP A 288 -6.31 11.63 17.07
C TRP A 288 -5.45 10.38 17.30
N PHE A 289 -5.56 9.78 18.48
CA PHE A 289 -4.85 8.58 18.85
C PHE A 289 -5.82 7.41 19.00
N ILE A 290 -5.54 6.32 18.27
CA ILE A 290 -6.38 5.13 18.30
C ILE A 290 -6.33 4.46 19.68
N THR A 291 -7.49 3.99 20.16
CA THR A 291 -7.57 3.18 21.39
C THR A 291 -7.28 1.71 21.05
N LYS A 292 -6.87 0.89 22.05
CA LYS A 292 -6.66 -0.55 21.86
C LYS A 292 -7.93 -1.25 21.37
N ASP A 293 -9.08 -0.93 21.95
CA ASP A 293 -10.37 -1.50 21.55
C ASP A 293 -10.82 -0.99 20.18
N GLY A 294 -10.56 0.28 19.86
CA GLY A 294 -10.77 0.84 18.54
C GLY A 294 -9.97 0.13 17.46
N ALA A 295 -8.69 -0.14 17.72
CA ALA A 295 -7.84 -0.89 16.79
C ALA A 295 -8.36 -2.31 16.55
N ARG A 296 -8.80 -3.01 17.61
CA ARG A 296 -9.40 -4.34 17.51
C ARG A 296 -10.69 -4.33 16.69
N ALA A 297 -11.60 -3.42 16.99
CA ALA A 297 -12.88 -3.31 16.30
C ALA A 297 -12.73 -2.97 14.80
N ILE A 298 -11.77 -2.10 14.46
CA ILE A 298 -11.44 -1.79 13.06
C ILE A 298 -10.88 -3.04 12.37
N LYS A 299 -9.92 -3.73 13.01
CA LYS A 299 -9.29 -4.94 12.46
C LYS A 299 -10.33 -6.01 12.12
N GLU A 300 -11.25 -6.32 13.03
CA GLU A 300 -12.30 -7.33 12.83
C GLU A 300 -13.15 -7.01 11.59
N LYS A 301 -13.56 -5.76 11.42
CA LYS A 301 -14.33 -5.30 10.28
C LYS A 301 -13.54 -5.32 8.97
N VAL A 302 -12.29 -4.83 9.00
CA VAL A 302 -11.41 -4.80 7.83
C VAL A 302 -11.15 -6.22 7.34
N VAL A 303 -10.84 -7.17 8.23
CA VAL A 303 -10.57 -8.57 7.88
C VAL A 303 -11.77 -9.21 7.15
N SER A 304 -13.01 -8.90 7.53
CA SER A 304 -14.21 -9.49 6.92
C SER A 304 -14.38 -9.12 5.42
N LYS A 305 -13.80 -8.02 4.96
CA LYS A 305 -13.91 -7.48 3.60
C LYS A 305 -12.57 -7.37 2.86
N SER A 306 -11.53 -8.01 3.41
CA SER A 306 -10.20 -8.01 2.81
C SER A 306 -9.64 -9.41 2.67
N ILE A 307 -8.75 -9.56 1.69
CA ILE A 307 -7.92 -10.74 1.53
C ILE A 307 -6.44 -10.33 1.59
N ARG A 308 -5.61 -11.15 2.23
CA ARG A 308 -4.18 -10.91 2.34
C ARG A 308 -3.40 -12.20 2.24
N PHE A 309 -2.42 -12.20 1.34
CA PHE A 309 -1.38 -13.19 1.24
C PHE A 309 -0.03 -12.52 1.40
N GLU A 310 0.83 -13.08 2.22
CA GLU A 310 2.24 -12.70 2.27
C GLU A 310 2.99 -13.42 1.16
N LEU A 311 4.01 -12.78 0.61
CA LEU A 311 4.75 -13.35 -0.52
C LEU A 311 5.45 -14.67 -0.13
N GLU A 312 5.95 -14.71 1.09
CA GLU A 312 6.63 -15.84 1.70
C GLU A 312 5.72 -17.07 1.89
N ASP A 313 4.41 -16.85 2.03
CA ASP A 313 3.39 -17.92 2.13
C ASP A 313 2.92 -18.44 0.76
N CYS A 314 3.23 -17.70 -0.29
CA CYS A 314 2.72 -17.97 -1.63
C CYS A 314 3.69 -18.75 -2.52
N VAL A 315 4.98 -18.56 -2.31
CA VAL A 315 6.07 -19.12 -3.10
C VAL A 315 7.29 -19.37 -2.22
N ASP A 316 8.02 -20.42 -2.53
CA ASP A 316 9.31 -20.67 -1.93
C ASP A 316 10.32 -19.64 -2.43
N LEU A 317 10.52 -18.59 -1.64
CA LEU A 317 11.58 -17.63 -1.89
C LEU A 317 12.88 -18.12 -1.27
N PRO A 318 14.02 -17.90 -1.93
CA PRO A 318 15.31 -18.11 -1.30
C PRO A 318 15.45 -17.25 -0.04
N GLU A 319 16.19 -17.78 0.94
CA GLU A 319 16.44 -17.12 2.21
C GLU A 319 17.03 -15.72 2.02
N ASN A 320 16.54 -14.77 2.81
CA ASN A 320 17.12 -13.44 2.92
C ASN A 320 18.00 -13.34 4.17
N ILE A 321 19.30 -13.18 3.95
CA ILE A 321 20.28 -13.04 5.01
C ILE A 321 20.40 -11.55 5.37
N THR A 322 20.32 -11.23 6.66
CA THR A 322 20.46 -9.85 7.15
C THR A 322 21.81 -9.70 7.84
N LEU A 323 22.59 -8.71 7.42
CA LEU A 323 23.85 -8.31 8.02
C LEU A 323 23.76 -6.87 8.55
N TRP A 324 24.27 -6.66 9.75
CA TRP A 324 24.42 -5.33 10.35
C TRP A 324 25.88 -4.90 10.33
N ARG A 325 26.15 -3.74 9.75
CA ARG A 325 27.51 -3.17 9.69
C ARG A 325 27.53 -1.85 10.45
N GLU A 326 28.03 -1.91 11.67
CA GLU A 326 28.34 -0.73 12.46
C GLU A 326 29.63 -0.09 11.93
N VAL A 327 29.63 1.23 11.77
CA VAL A 327 30.78 2.01 11.28
C VAL A 327 31.19 3.04 12.32
N GLU A 328 32.41 2.96 12.81
CA GLU A 328 32.98 3.99 13.67
C GLU A 328 33.32 5.23 12.85
N LEU A 329 32.77 6.38 13.26
CA LEU A 329 33.07 7.66 12.65
C LEU A 329 34.49 8.12 13.01
N ASP A 330 35.16 8.84 12.09
CA ASP A 330 36.43 9.49 12.45
C ASP A 330 36.21 10.59 13.50
N SER A 331 37.27 10.99 14.16
CA SER A 331 37.24 11.95 15.28
C SER A 331 36.76 13.35 14.90
N GLU A 332 36.91 13.77 13.66
CA GLU A 332 36.40 15.05 13.14
C GLU A 332 34.89 14.95 12.96
N HIS A 333 34.44 13.89 12.30
CA HIS A 333 33.02 13.64 12.05
C HIS A 333 32.23 13.49 13.35
N LEU A 334 32.76 12.68 14.30
CA LEU A 334 32.11 12.44 15.59
C LEU A 334 31.97 13.73 16.40
N ARG A 335 33.02 14.56 16.47
CA ARG A 335 32.94 15.87 17.15
C ARG A 335 31.89 16.80 16.55
N ASN A 336 31.79 16.84 15.22
CA ASN A 336 30.81 17.64 14.53
C ASN A 336 29.38 17.12 14.74
N TYR A 337 29.20 15.80 14.75
CA TYR A 337 27.93 15.16 15.08
C TYR A 337 27.49 15.49 16.53
N ASP A 338 28.38 15.30 17.51
CA ASP A 338 28.11 15.58 18.92
C ASP A 338 27.78 17.06 19.17
N LYS A 339 28.43 17.98 18.45
CA LYS A 339 28.12 19.41 18.52
C LYS A 339 26.67 19.68 18.11
N ILE A 340 26.24 19.16 16.96
CA ILE A 340 24.88 19.30 16.44
C ILE A 340 23.86 18.65 17.40
N GLU A 341 24.19 17.49 17.96
CA GLU A 341 23.33 16.80 18.92
C GLU A 341 23.15 17.61 20.22
N ASN A 342 24.24 18.18 20.74
CA ASN A 342 24.21 19.01 21.98
C ASN A 342 23.45 20.31 21.77
N GLU A 343 23.66 21.02 20.68
CA GLU A 343 22.91 22.23 20.31
C GLU A 343 21.40 21.90 20.20
N THR A 344 21.08 20.77 19.58
CA THR A 344 19.72 20.27 19.45
C THR A 344 19.09 19.89 20.78
N SER A 345 19.84 19.30 21.71
CA SER A 345 19.36 18.85 23.04
C SER A 345 19.14 20.00 24.00
N SER A 346 19.95 21.06 23.96
CA SER A 346 19.81 22.24 24.83
C SER A 346 18.51 22.99 24.59
N GLU A 347 18.06 23.09 23.37
CA GLU A 347 16.79 23.74 23.02
C GLU A 347 15.55 22.94 23.45
N ILE A 348 15.65 21.60 23.61
CA ILE A 348 14.55 20.75 24.11
C ILE A 348 14.35 20.94 25.63
N ASN A 349 15.37 21.31 26.39
CA ASN A 349 15.31 21.42 27.84
C ASN A 349 14.71 22.77 28.33
N TYR A 350 14.58 23.79 27.49
CA TYR A 350 14.21 25.15 27.88
C TYR A 350 12.77 25.60 27.56
N GLY A 351 11.87 24.70 27.12
CA GLY A 351 10.50 25.16 26.89
C GLY A 351 9.61 24.18 26.14
N THR A 352 8.37 24.54 25.95
CA THR A 352 7.32 23.80 25.25
C THR A 352 7.84 23.10 23.99
N ILE A 353 7.79 21.77 24.01
CA ILE A 353 8.20 20.93 22.85
C ILE A 353 7.27 21.27 21.69
N ASP A 354 7.74 22.07 20.76
CA ASP A 354 7.12 22.25 19.46
C ASP A 354 7.54 21.05 18.59
N THR A 355 6.55 20.26 18.15
CA THR A 355 6.78 19.06 17.33
C THR A 355 7.46 19.36 15.99
N SER A 356 7.28 20.58 15.46
CA SER A 356 7.99 21.05 14.25
C SER A 356 9.51 21.14 14.48
N ASN A 357 9.92 21.62 15.63
CA ASN A 357 11.32 21.71 16.03
C ASN A 357 11.98 20.33 16.17
N VAL A 358 11.27 19.33 16.74
CA VAL A 358 11.80 17.98 16.93
C VAL A 358 12.06 17.29 15.58
N ALA A 359 11.16 17.42 14.61
CA ALA A 359 11.34 16.83 13.29
C ALA A 359 12.50 17.46 12.51
N VAL A 360 12.67 18.78 12.59
CA VAL A 360 13.81 19.50 11.99
C VAL A 360 15.13 19.04 12.61
N LYS A 361 15.19 18.91 13.94
CA LYS A 361 16.37 18.47 14.68
C LYS A 361 16.74 17.03 14.34
N ALA A 362 15.75 16.12 14.29
CA ALA A 362 15.97 14.76 13.86
C ALA A 362 16.52 14.68 12.43
N SER A 363 16.02 15.54 11.53
CA SER A 363 16.53 15.63 10.17
C SER A 363 17.98 16.10 10.12
N LYS A 364 18.37 17.07 10.94
CA LYS A 364 19.78 17.55 11.03
C LYS A 364 20.72 16.45 11.57
N LEU A 365 20.31 15.71 12.61
CA LEU A 365 21.09 14.58 13.13
C LEU A 365 21.25 13.46 12.11
N TRP A 366 20.21 13.18 11.34
CA TRP A 366 20.25 12.19 10.28
C TRP A 366 21.20 12.61 9.14
N GLN A 367 21.17 13.88 8.73
CA GLN A 367 22.13 14.46 7.80
C GLN A 367 23.56 14.34 8.36
N ALA A 368 23.75 14.74 9.61
CA ALA A 368 25.05 14.72 10.28
C ALA A 368 25.65 13.31 10.37
N ALA A 369 24.86 12.29 10.71
CA ALA A 369 25.30 10.89 10.69
C ALA A 369 25.76 10.41 9.31
N SER A 370 25.25 11.06 8.25
CA SER A 370 25.62 10.78 6.85
C SER A 370 26.90 11.50 6.40
N GLY A 371 27.47 12.38 7.21
CA GLY A 371 28.70 13.14 6.91
C GLY A 371 28.47 14.55 6.38
N TYR A 372 27.23 15.01 6.30
CA TYR A 372 26.87 16.32 5.76
C TYR A 372 25.72 16.94 6.54
N VAL A 373 25.62 18.28 6.48
CA VAL A 373 24.42 19.04 6.85
C VAL A 373 24.11 20.05 5.77
N TYR A 374 22.85 20.40 5.62
CA TYR A 374 22.43 21.52 4.78
C TYR A 374 22.26 22.77 5.64
N ASP A 375 22.82 23.90 5.16
CA ASP A 375 22.56 25.21 5.75
C ASP A 375 21.15 25.73 5.41
N ASP A 376 20.80 26.89 5.92
CA ASP A 376 19.46 27.49 5.75
C ASP A 376 19.14 27.90 4.30
N ILE A 377 20.15 28.01 3.46
CA ILE A 377 20.00 28.29 2.01
C ILE A 377 20.20 27.03 1.14
N GLY A 378 20.23 25.85 1.77
CA GLY A 378 20.28 24.55 1.09
C GLY A 378 21.64 24.13 0.57
N ARG A 379 22.75 24.80 0.96
CA ARG A 379 24.11 24.38 0.61
C ARG A 379 24.55 23.24 1.53
N SER A 380 25.22 22.26 0.97
CA SER A 380 25.79 21.16 1.72
C SER A 380 27.14 21.53 2.33
N ILE A 381 27.27 21.25 3.62
CA ILE A 381 28.50 21.42 4.38
C ILE A 381 28.99 20.04 4.80
N ALA A 382 30.20 19.66 4.38
CA ALA A 382 30.80 18.40 4.80
C ALA A 382 31.28 18.50 6.25
N LEU A 383 31.01 17.44 7.03
CA LEU A 383 31.38 17.33 8.45
C LEU A 383 32.68 16.54 8.65
N THR A 384 33.21 15.93 7.61
CA THR A 384 34.46 15.17 7.58
C THR A 384 35.07 15.24 6.21
N LYS A 385 36.41 15.13 6.15
CA LYS A 385 37.16 14.97 4.92
C LYS A 385 37.27 13.52 4.48
N ASN A 386 37.08 12.59 5.40
CA ASN A 386 37.23 11.15 5.16
C ASN A 386 36.03 10.39 5.70
N ASN A 387 35.02 10.19 4.85
CA ASN A 387 33.79 9.53 5.24
C ASN A 387 34.00 8.01 5.40
N LYS A 388 34.16 7.55 6.64
CA LYS A 388 34.38 6.14 6.99
C LYS A 388 33.27 5.21 6.52
N LYS A 389 32.05 5.70 6.37
CA LYS A 389 30.95 4.90 5.81
C LYS A 389 31.20 4.54 4.35
N ILE A 390 31.83 5.43 3.56
CA ILE A 390 32.18 5.15 2.17
C ILE A 390 33.30 4.12 2.07
N GLU A 391 34.30 4.17 2.97
CA GLU A 391 35.33 3.12 3.05
C GLU A 391 34.69 1.76 3.34
N ALA A 392 33.87 1.70 4.39
CA ALA A 392 33.15 0.48 4.77
C ALA A 392 32.20 -0.02 3.66
N LEU A 393 31.56 0.87 2.91
CA LEU A 393 30.74 0.49 1.75
C LEU A 393 31.57 -0.25 0.68
N LYS A 394 32.77 0.24 0.36
CA LYS A 394 33.66 -0.41 -0.62
C LYS A 394 34.08 -1.80 -0.15
N GLU A 395 34.43 -1.93 1.13
CA GLU A 395 34.76 -3.22 1.75
C GLU A 395 33.59 -4.19 1.64
N ILE A 396 32.38 -3.77 2.01
CA ILE A 396 31.18 -4.61 1.91
C ILE A 396 30.92 -5.08 0.48
N ILE A 397 31.04 -4.18 -0.51
CA ILE A 397 30.84 -4.55 -1.91
C ILE A 397 31.86 -5.61 -2.34
N GLU A 398 33.12 -5.50 -1.92
CA GLU A 398 34.16 -6.46 -2.28
C GLU A 398 34.03 -7.78 -1.53
N GLU A 399 33.85 -7.75 -0.22
CA GLU A 399 33.86 -8.91 0.64
C GLU A 399 32.59 -9.73 0.54
N GLU A 400 31.41 -9.06 0.54
CA GLU A 400 30.12 -9.72 0.60
C GLU A 400 29.52 -10.00 -0.78
N PHE A 401 29.80 -9.15 -1.76
CA PHE A 401 29.21 -9.25 -3.09
C PHE A 401 30.20 -9.63 -4.18
N GLY A 402 31.50 -9.36 -4.02
CA GLY A 402 32.53 -9.70 -5.00
C GLY A 402 32.23 -9.08 -6.37
N ARG A 403 31.83 -9.92 -7.34
CA ARG A 403 31.42 -9.48 -8.70
C ARG A 403 29.92 -9.48 -8.92
N GLU A 404 29.14 -9.91 -7.92
CA GLU A 404 27.70 -9.98 -7.99
C GLU A 404 27.06 -8.60 -8.02
N GLN A 405 25.87 -8.51 -8.59
CA GLN A 405 25.13 -7.25 -8.68
C GLN A 405 24.49 -6.87 -7.34
N VAL A 406 24.61 -5.62 -6.96
CA VAL A 406 24.10 -5.08 -5.69
C VAL A 406 23.46 -3.70 -5.89
N ILE A 407 22.40 -3.43 -5.11
CA ILE A 407 21.77 -2.12 -5.04
C ILE A 407 22.21 -1.42 -3.76
N VAL A 408 22.71 -0.19 -3.88
CA VAL A 408 23.07 0.65 -2.73
C VAL A 408 22.01 1.75 -2.59
N PHE A 409 21.25 1.71 -1.51
CA PHE A 409 20.28 2.72 -1.17
C PHE A 409 20.86 3.80 -0.26
N ALA A 410 20.74 5.05 -0.70
CA ALA A 410 21.06 6.24 0.08
C ALA A 410 19.98 7.31 -0.16
N TYR A 411 19.85 8.26 0.76
CA TYR A 411 18.73 9.20 0.72
C TYR A 411 19.09 10.59 0.18
N PHE A 412 20.18 11.17 0.70
CA PHE A 412 20.55 12.54 0.37
C PHE A 412 21.28 12.63 -0.97
N LYS A 413 20.98 13.66 -1.78
CA LYS A 413 21.57 13.83 -3.11
C LYS A 413 23.11 13.88 -3.05
N ASN A 414 23.68 14.69 -2.14
CA ASN A 414 25.14 14.80 -2.02
C ASN A 414 25.80 13.49 -1.64
N GLN A 415 25.15 12.69 -0.79
CA GLN A 415 25.60 11.36 -0.42
C GLN A 415 25.60 10.42 -1.63
N LEU A 416 24.54 10.44 -2.44
CA LEU A 416 24.46 9.66 -3.68
C LEU A 416 25.55 10.06 -4.67
N ASP A 417 25.80 11.36 -4.84
CA ASP A 417 26.86 11.91 -5.70
C ASP A 417 28.25 11.49 -5.18
N GLU A 418 28.50 11.54 -3.87
CA GLU A 418 29.76 11.12 -3.25
C GLU A 418 30.00 9.62 -3.38
N ILE A 419 29.00 8.79 -3.10
CA ILE A 419 29.08 7.35 -3.30
C ILE A 419 29.42 7.04 -4.76
N LEU A 420 28.69 7.64 -5.71
CA LEU A 420 28.92 7.44 -7.14
C LEU A 420 30.35 7.79 -7.54
N LYS A 421 30.85 8.93 -7.09
CA LYS A 421 32.24 9.38 -7.36
C LYS A 421 33.26 8.43 -6.74
N SER A 422 33.01 7.95 -5.52
CA SER A 422 33.97 7.18 -4.74
C SER A 422 34.09 5.72 -5.18
N VAL A 423 33.02 5.12 -5.74
CA VAL A 423 33.01 3.72 -6.20
C VAL A 423 33.29 3.61 -7.71
N LYS A 424 33.13 4.71 -8.48
CA LYS A 424 33.45 4.77 -9.91
C LYS A 424 34.93 4.55 -10.14
N GLY A 425 35.28 3.66 -11.05
CA GLY A 425 36.68 3.29 -11.34
C GLY A 425 37.13 1.99 -10.67
N LYS A 426 36.47 1.59 -9.56
CA LYS A 426 36.70 0.29 -8.93
C LYS A 426 35.59 -0.72 -9.33
N PHE A 427 34.36 -0.24 -9.50
CA PHE A 427 33.20 -1.03 -9.91
C PHE A 427 32.54 -0.43 -11.15
N SER A 428 31.80 -1.24 -11.90
CA SER A 428 30.88 -0.72 -12.92
C SER A 428 29.61 -0.23 -12.23
N VAL A 429 29.33 1.08 -12.37
CA VAL A 429 28.28 1.74 -11.58
C VAL A 429 27.29 2.49 -12.45
N ALA A 430 26.04 2.50 -12.02
CA ALA A 430 24.99 3.39 -12.51
C ALA A 430 24.20 3.98 -11.33
N ALA A 431 23.41 5.01 -11.62
CA ALA A 431 22.64 5.69 -10.58
C ALA A 431 21.20 5.97 -11.01
N ILE A 432 20.27 5.95 -10.02
CA ILE A 432 18.85 6.28 -10.18
C ILE A 432 18.42 7.23 -9.06
N TYR A 433 18.50 8.55 -9.32
CA TYR A 433 17.96 9.59 -8.45
C TYR A 433 17.72 10.88 -9.25
N GLY A 434 17.02 11.86 -8.67
CA GLY A 434 16.51 13.05 -9.35
C GLY A 434 17.47 13.69 -10.36
N GLY A 435 17.01 13.83 -11.62
CA GLY A 435 17.75 14.47 -12.71
C GLY A 435 18.67 13.55 -13.54
N ILE A 436 18.81 12.26 -13.20
CA ILE A 436 19.58 11.29 -13.99
C ILE A 436 18.62 10.46 -14.86
N ASN A 437 19.02 10.22 -16.13
CA ASN A 437 18.26 9.35 -17.04
C ASN A 437 18.27 7.89 -16.52
N SER A 438 17.18 7.51 -15.86
CA SER A 438 17.08 6.24 -15.16
C SER A 438 16.84 5.04 -16.07
N SER A 439 16.23 5.19 -17.24
CA SER A 439 15.83 4.07 -18.11
C SER A 439 17.02 3.26 -18.59
N LYS A 440 18.06 3.92 -19.09
CA LYS A 440 19.29 3.25 -19.53
C LYS A 440 20.02 2.57 -18.37
N SER A 441 20.13 3.25 -17.23
CA SER A 441 20.77 2.70 -16.02
C SER A 441 20.07 1.43 -15.53
N ILE A 442 18.74 1.39 -15.59
CA ILE A 442 17.92 0.23 -15.22
C ILE A 442 18.17 -0.92 -16.19
N GLU A 443 18.16 -0.65 -17.50
CA GLU A 443 18.39 -1.67 -18.53
C GLU A 443 19.82 -2.25 -18.45
N ASP A 444 20.84 -1.42 -18.32
CA ASP A 444 22.23 -1.84 -18.18
C ASP A 444 22.44 -2.65 -16.89
N PHE A 445 21.75 -2.32 -15.80
CA PHE A 445 21.77 -3.14 -14.59
C PHE A 445 21.06 -4.48 -14.81
N LYS A 446 19.86 -4.51 -15.40
CA LYS A 446 19.12 -5.75 -15.68
C LYS A 446 19.89 -6.70 -16.61
N THR A 447 20.66 -6.17 -17.55
CA THR A 447 21.47 -6.96 -18.50
C THR A 447 22.84 -7.37 -17.95
N GLY A 448 23.17 -7.05 -16.70
CA GLY A 448 24.43 -7.44 -16.06
C GLY A 448 25.65 -6.58 -16.42
N LYS A 449 25.47 -5.49 -17.19
CA LYS A 449 26.58 -4.58 -17.55
C LYS A 449 27.06 -3.72 -16.37
N ILE A 450 26.17 -3.50 -15.40
CA ILE A 450 26.41 -2.70 -14.20
C ILE A 450 26.40 -3.62 -12.99
N GLN A 451 27.42 -3.53 -12.16
CA GLN A 451 27.56 -4.28 -10.91
C GLN A 451 26.83 -3.56 -9.76
N VAL A 452 27.06 -2.27 -9.60
CA VAL A 452 26.56 -1.49 -8.46
C VAL A 452 25.55 -0.45 -8.95
N LEU A 453 24.31 -0.58 -8.52
CA LEU A 453 23.26 0.39 -8.77
C LEU A 453 23.05 1.27 -7.55
N ILE A 454 23.36 2.55 -7.65
CA ILE A 454 23.18 3.53 -6.59
C ILE A 454 21.81 4.19 -6.77
N ALA A 455 20.95 4.16 -5.75
CA ALA A 455 19.60 4.65 -5.90
C ALA A 455 19.08 5.37 -4.66
N ASN A 456 18.23 6.38 -4.88
CA ASN A 456 17.32 6.83 -3.84
C ASN A 456 16.15 5.83 -3.75
N PRO A 457 15.79 5.34 -2.55
CA PRO A 457 14.70 4.35 -2.40
C PRO A 457 13.38 4.79 -3.05
N ALA A 458 13.02 6.07 -2.95
CA ALA A 458 11.81 6.61 -3.56
C ALA A 458 11.86 6.60 -5.11
N SER A 459 13.05 6.70 -5.70
CA SER A 459 13.23 6.68 -7.16
C SER A 459 13.12 5.26 -7.75
N THR A 460 13.28 4.21 -6.94
CA THR A 460 13.04 2.81 -7.35
C THR A 460 11.59 2.38 -7.11
N GLY A 461 10.76 3.28 -6.67
CA GLY A 461 9.42 3.07 -6.12
C GLY A 461 8.55 2.22 -7.01
N HIS A 462 7.76 2.48 -7.91
CA HIS A 462 6.74 1.59 -8.46
C HIS A 462 7.17 0.92 -9.79
N GLY A 463 6.91 -0.39 -9.93
CA GLY A 463 7.01 -1.13 -11.19
C GLY A 463 8.36 -1.78 -11.49
N LEU A 464 9.48 -1.31 -10.94
CA LEU A 464 10.80 -1.87 -11.21
C LEU A 464 10.99 -3.24 -10.52
N THR A 465 11.75 -4.13 -11.17
CA THR A 465 12.12 -5.44 -10.64
C THR A 465 13.61 -5.66 -10.83
N PHE A 466 14.29 -6.10 -9.77
CA PHE A 466 15.74 -6.30 -9.72
C PHE A 466 16.09 -7.68 -9.14
N THR A 467 15.45 -8.74 -9.64
CA THR A 467 15.71 -10.13 -9.19
C THR A 467 17.08 -10.67 -9.57
N ASN A 468 17.82 -9.93 -10.40
CA ASN A 468 19.22 -10.19 -10.73
C ASN A 468 20.20 -9.67 -9.66
N ALA A 469 19.77 -8.75 -8.78
CA ALA A 469 20.61 -8.26 -7.71
C ALA A 469 20.79 -9.32 -6.62
N LYS A 470 22.03 -9.57 -6.21
CA LYS A 470 22.38 -10.50 -5.12
C LYS A 470 21.93 -9.98 -3.77
N GLY A 471 21.78 -8.67 -3.64
CA GLY A 471 21.29 -8.06 -2.42
C GLY A 471 21.18 -6.54 -2.47
N ILE A 472 20.95 -6.01 -1.28
CA ILE A 472 20.75 -4.58 -1.02
C ILE A 472 21.71 -4.13 0.08
N ILE A 473 22.31 -2.97 -0.09
CA ILE A 473 23.02 -2.26 0.98
C ILE A 473 22.24 -0.98 1.30
N TRP A 474 21.76 -0.89 2.52
CA TRP A 474 21.19 0.34 3.07
C TRP A 474 22.33 1.17 3.65
N PHE A 475 22.85 2.10 2.85
CA PHE A 475 23.91 3.00 3.29
C PHE A 475 23.39 4.00 4.32
N THR A 476 22.14 4.41 4.18
CA THR A 476 21.46 5.33 5.10
C THR A 476 20.05 4.81 5.37
N PRO A 477 19.56 4.78 6.63
CA PRO A 477 18.16 4.52 6.92
C PRO A 477 17.26 5.60 6.34
N ILE A 478 15.97 5.30 6.17
CA ILE A 478 14.96 6.28 5.77
C ILE A 478 13.84 6.34 6.81
N TRP A 479 13.11 7.46 6.86
CA TRP A 479 11.99 7.62 7.79
C TRP A 479 10.72 6.93 7.35
N ASP A 480 10.51 6.84 6.03
CA ASP A 480 9.28 6.34 5.44
C ASP A 480 9.31 4.81 5.32
N TYR A 481 8.54 4.15 6.19
CA TYR A 481 8.42 2.70 6.21
C TYR A 481 7.80 2.14 4.91
N GLU A 482 6.89 2.88 4.29
CA GLU A 482 6.27 2.47 3.02
C GLU A 482 7.31 2.42 1.90
N ILE A 483 8.12 3.48 1.75
CA ILE A 483 9.21 3.53 0.76
C ILE A 483 10.26 2.46 1.06
N PHE A 484 10.58 2.23 2.34
CA PHE A 484 11.54 1.20 2.76
C PHE A 484 11.08 -0.20 2.32
N GLU A 485 9.86 -0.59 2.65
CA GLU A 485 9.32 -1.91 2.27
C GLU A 485 9.15 -2.03 0.75
N GLN A 486 8.75 -0.96 0.07
CA GLN A 486 8.65 -0.94 -1.38
C GLN A 486 10.01 -1.21 -2.03
N ALA A 487 11.06 -0.56 -1.59
CA ALA A 487 12.42 -0.74 -2.13
C ALA A 487 12.96 -2.15 -1.88
N ARG A 488 12.76 -2.71 -0.68
CA ARG A 488 13.13 -4.11 -0.34
C ARG A 488 12.50 -5.13 -1.28
N LYS A 489 11.20 -5.01 -1.51
CA LYS A 489 10.41 -5.93 -2.35
C LYS A 489 10.71 -5.78 -3.85
N ARG A 490 11.66 -4.94 -4.27
CA ARG A 490 12.18 -4.89 -5.65
C ARG A 490 13.20 -6.00 -5.94
N VAL A 491 13.93 -6.43 -4.94
CA VAL A 491 14.89 -7.55 -5.01
C VAL A 491 14.24 -8.84 -4.54
N GLN A 492 13.59 -8.83 -3.38
CA GLN A 492 12.89 -9.97 -2.80
C GLN A 492 11.53 -10.16 -3.48
N ARG A 493 11.51 -10.86 -4.61
CA ARG A 493 10.32 -11.01 -5.44
C ARG A 493 10.28 -12.39 -6.09
N ILE A 494 9.10 -12.79 -6.60
CA ILE A 494 8.94 -13.98 -7.47
C ILE A 494 9.92 -13.87 -8.63
N GLY A 495 10.66 -14.94 -8.87
CA GLY A 495 11.73 -15.02 -9.88
C GLY A 495 13.13 -14.84 -9.31
N LEU A 496 13.30 -14.53 -8.03
CA LEU A 496 14.59 -14.58 -7.34
C LEU A 496 15.07 -16.06 -7.28
N LYS A 497 16.23 -16.34 -7.86
CA LYS A 497 16.79 -17.72 -7.95
C LYS A 497 17.91 -18.01 -6.96
N HIS A 498 18.30 -17.04 -6.15
CA HIS A 498 19.43 -17.14 -5.22
C HIS A 498 19.09 -16.51 -3.88
N LYS A 499 19.80 -16.93 -2.82
CA LYS A 499 19.72 -16.24 -1.52
C LYS A 499 20.10 -14.78 -1.70
N SER A 500 19.36 -13.89 -1.07
CA SER A 500 19.66 -12.44 -1.09
C SER A 500 20.31 -12.00 0.21
N LEU A 501 21.22 -11.03 0.12
CA LEU A 501 21.87 -10.42 1.27
C LEU A 501 21.37 -8.98 1.44
N GLU A 502 20.91 -8.64 2.64
CA GLU A 502 20.48 -7.31 3.00
C GLU A 502 21.38 -6.74 4.09
N VAL A 503 22.17 -5.74 3.74
CA VAL A 503 23.15 -5.12 4.64
C VAL A 503 22.63 -3.78 5.12
N PHE A 504 22.54 -3.62 6.44
CA PHE A 504 22.18 -2.37 7.11
C PHE A 504 23.42 -1.70 7.69
N MET A 505 23.84 -0.61 7.06
CA MET A 505 24.96 0.19 7.57
C MET A 505 24.43 1.27 8.50
N HIS A 506 25.09 1.45 9.63
CA HIS A 506 24.81 2.57 10.53
C HIS A 506 26.08 3.10 11.18
N ALA A 507 26.15 4.41 11.36
CA ALA A 507 27.21 5.04 12.14
C ALA A 507 26.98 4.76 13.64
N LYS A 508 28.04 4.32 14.33
CA LYS A 508 28.02 4.00 15.75
C LYS A 508 27.63 5.23 16.57
N ASP A 509 26.85 5.01 17.62
CA ASP A 509 26.41 6.05 18.56
C ASP A 509 25.64 7.23 17.94
N THR A 510 25.00 7.01 16.76
CA THR A 510 24.17 8.00 16.09
C THR A 510 22.69 7.61 16.05
N ILE A 511 21.87 8.51 15.53
CA ILE A 511 20.42 8.28 15.35
C ILE A 511 20.10 7.12 14.39
N GLU A 512 21.00 6.75 13.50
CA GLU A 512 20.74 5.80 12.42
C GLU A 512 20.28 4.40 12.92
N TYR A 513 20.91 3.88 13.97
CA TYR A 513 20.50 2.60 14.56
C TYR A 513 19.03 2.66 15.05
N SER A 514 18.68 3.74 15.73
CA SER A 514 17.32 3.95 16.24
C SER A 514 16.29 4.07 15.10
N MET A 515 16.69 4.66 13.97
CA MET A 515 15.83 4.75 12.77
C MET A 515 15.55 3.35 12.21
N TYR A 516 16.55 2.51 12.02
CA TYR A 516 16.36 1.12 11.56
C TYR A 516 15.51 0.30 12.53
N TRP A 517 15.74 0.46 13.83
CA TRP A 517 14.93 -0.22 14.82
C TRP A 517 13.46 0.21 14.74
N GLY A 518 13.20 1.50 14.52
CA GLY A 518 11.87 2.04 14.30
C GLY A 518 11.18 1.49 13.05
N LEU A 519 11.88 1.43 11.94
CA LEU A 519 11.40 0.82 10.70
C LEU A 519 10.99 -0.64 10.94
N ARG A 520 11.86 -1.42 11.59
CA ARG A 520 11.61 -2.85 11.85
C ARG A 520 10.40 -3.09 12.75
N HIS A 521 10.13 -2.21 13.69
CA HIS A 521 9.05 -2.38 14.67
C HIS A 521 7.78 -1.59 14.32
N LYS A 522 7.74 -0.92 13.16
CA LYS A 522 6.58 -0.12 12.70
C LYS A 522 6.11 0.89 13.76
N LYS A 523 7.03 1.50 14.49
CA LYS A 523 6.72 2.44 15.57
C LYS A 523 6.77 3.89 15.08
N ASP A 524 6.05 4.75 15.79
CA ASP A 524 6.14 6.20 15.56
C ASP A 524 7.57 6.68 15.76
N MET A 525 8.18 7.17 14.69
CA MET A 525 9.56 7.59 14.65
C MET A 525 9.84 8.79 15.57
N SER A 526 8.88 9.70 15.72
CA SER A 526 9.04 10.86 16.61
C SER A 526 9.23 10.41 18.07
N SER A 527 8.47 9.42 18.53
CA SER A 527 8.59 8.88 19.88
C SER A 527 9.92 8.14 20.10
N ILE A 528 10.42 7.47 19.06
CA ILE A 528 11.69 6.73 19.12
C ILE A 528 12.88 7.67 19.23
N ILE A 529 12.90 8.76 18.46
CA ILE A 529 13.97 9.78 18.48
C ILE A 529 14.06 10.42 19.85
N LEU A 530 12.94 10.90 20.37
CA LEU A 530 12.89 11.52 21.69
C LEU A 530 13.39 10.58 22.78
N LYS A 531 13.04 9.29 22.69
CA LYS A 531 13.51 8.26 23.62
C LYS A 531 15.01 8.04 23.48
N SER A 532 15.56 7.96 22.27
CA SER A 532 17.00 7.74 22.03
C SER A 532 17.84 8.91 22.54
N ILE A 533 17.45 10.16 22.25
CA ILE A 533 18.12 11.36 22.78
C ILE A 533 18.12 11.36 24.31
N LYS A 534 16.96 11.04 24.92
CA LYS A 534 16.82 10.97 26.38
C LYS A 534 17.65 9.87 27.03
N GLU A 535 17.77 8.70 26.39
CA GLU A 535 18.56 7.59 26.88
C GLU A 535 20.06 7.85 26.79
N LYS A 536 20.53 8.47 25.69
CA LYS A 536 21.93 8.87 25.53
C LYS A 536 22.32 9.91 26.59
N ASN A 537 21.48 10.91 26.83
CA ASN A 537 21.71 11.89 27.89
C ASN A 537 21.77 11.26 29.30
N LYS A 538 20.95 10.23 29.56
CA LYS A 538 21.02 9.46 30.82
C LYS A 538 22.34 8.71 30.94
N ARG A 539 22.84 8.06 29.87
CA ARG A 539 24.12 7.34 29.87
C ARG A 539 25.28 8.29 30.11
N LYS A 540 25.39 9.41 29.39
CA LYS A 540 26.41 10.46 29.60
C LYS A 540 26.40 11.00 31.04
N LYS A 541 25.23 11.14 31.68
CA LYS A 541 25.09 11.58 33.07
C LYS A 541 25.48 10.52 34.07
N MET A 542 25.31 9.21 33.77
CA MET A 542 25.76 8.10 34.61
C MET A 542 27.26 7.83 34.45
N GLU A 543 27.86 8.15 33.33
CA GLU A 543 29.29 8.03 33.05
C GLU A 543 30.12 9.25 33.53
N GLY A 544 29.48 10.24 34.18
CA GLY A 544 30.16 11.39 34.75
C GLY A 544 30.76 12.36 33.76
N ILE A 545 30.26 12.38 32.52
CA ILE A 545 30.72 13.24 31.40
C ILE A 545 30.01 14.60 31.36
N TYR A 546 29.33 14.98 32.48
CA TYR A 546 28.81 16.35 32.73
C TYR A 546 29.12 16.79 34.15
#